data_1637d9ff6d8322aa592a36c7bad65fd2
#
_entry.id   1637d9ff6d8322aa592a36c7bad65fd2
#
_cell.length_a   1.000
_cell.length_b   1.000
_cell.length_c   1.000
_cell.angle_alpha   90.00
_cell.angle_beta   90.00
_cell.angle_gamma   90.00
#
_symmetry.space_group_name_H-M   'P 1'
#
loop_
_entity.id
_entity.type
_entity.pdbx_description
1 polymer ?
#
loop_
_entity_poly.entity_id
_entity_poly.type
_entity_poly.pdbx_seq_one_letter_code
_entity_poly.pdbx_strand_id
1 'polypeptide(L)'
;MASLSLKNVVKRYGAGKSAVPVLHGVSAYIADHEFIVIVGPSGCGKSTLLRMVAGLEEITEGQIEIGGRVVNGLEPSERDIAMVFQNYALYPHMSVFDNMAYGLKIAKVPREEIKTRVDKAAKILELGALLGRKPRELSGGQRQRVAMGRAIVRQPQVFLFDEPLSNLDAKLRVQTRLEIQKLHRELGITSLFVTHDQVEAMTLAQRMMVMNAGRMEQFGTPEEVYNRPATTFVAGFMGSPPMNLIKSAPNSDFGGKPGAILGIRPEHLQVGASGWTVVVESIEMLGAERLLYCRMGDEFLVVRTDESLSSAPEIGAMLHVTPRADRLHWFDAATGKRT
;
A
#
# COMPACT_ATOMS: atom_id res chain seq x y z
N MET A 1 13.11 19.52 1.72
CA MET A 1 12.64 18.13 1.53
C MET A 1 13.34 17.59 0.29
N ALA A 2 13.23 16.34 -0.04
CA ALA A 2 14.03 15.77 -1.12
C ALA A 2 13.23 14.81 -2.00
N SER A 3 13.51 14.82 -3.30
CA SER A 3 13.08 13.77 -4.21
C SER A 3 13.83 12.47 -3.92
N LEU A 4 13.22 11.34 -4.27
CA LEU A 4 13.85 10.02 -4.17
C LEU A 4 13.86 9.36 -5.54
N SER A 5 15.01 8.87 -5.98
CA SER A 5 15.15 8.15 -7.24
C SER A 5 15.70 6.74 -7.01
N LEU A 6 14.98 5.76 -7.52
CA LEU A 6 15.39 4.36 -7.59
C LEU A 6 15.77 4.06 -9.04
N LYS A 7 17.00 3.61 -9.29
CA LYS A 7 17.51 3.33 -10.63
C LYS A 7 17.97 1.88 -10.70
N ASN A 8 17.17 1.02 -11.29
CA ASN A 8 17.44 -0.40 -11.50
C ASN A 8 17.92 -1.12 -10.23
N VAL A 9 17.20 -0.91 -9.13
CA VAL A 9 17.57 -1.44 -7.80
C VAL A 9 17.35 -2.94 -7.75
N VAL A 10 18.45 -3.68 -7.55
CA VAL A 10 18.48 -5.15 -7.47
C VAL A 10 18.95 -5.58 -6.08
N LYS A 11 18.32 -6.60 -5.53
CA LYS A 11 18.79 -7.29 -4.30
C LYS A 11 18.87 -8.78 -4.52
N ARG A 12 20.04 -9.34 -4.19
CA ARG A 12 20.26 -10.79 -4.08
C ARG A 12 20.87 -11.09 -2.71
N TYR A 13 20.39 -12.12 -2.05
CA TYR A 13 20.98 -12.64 -0.83
C TYR A 13 21.88 -13.86 -1.12
N GLY A 14 23.02 -13.94 -0.47
CA GLY A 14 24.03 -14.96 -0.73
C GLY A 14 25.00 -14.58 -1.84
N ALA A 15 25.91 -15.48 -2.17
CA ALA A 15 26.97 -15.27 -3.15
C ALA A 15 27.00 -16.37 -4.21
N GLY A 16 27.51 -16.05 -5.41
CA GLY A 16 27.72 -16.99 -6.51
C GLY A 16 26.42 -17.62 -7.03
N LYS A 17 26.45 -18.91 -7.39
CA LYS A 17 25.31 -19.63 -7.98
C LYS A 17 24.14 -19.88 -7.02
N SER A 18 24.35 -19.72 -5.70
CA SER A 18 23.31 -19.88 -4.67
C SER A 18 22.65 -18.55 -4.29
N ALA A 19 22.96 -17.45 -4.95
CA ALA A 19 22.36 -16.15 -4.70
C ALA A 19 20.84 -16.16 -5.00
N VAL A 20 20.02 -15.83 -3.99
CA VAL A 20 18.56 -15.79 -4.12
C VAL A 20 18.15 -14.35 -4.48
N PRO A 21 17.60 -14.10 -5.69
CA PRO A 21 17.13 -12.80 -6.07
C PRO A 21 15.82 -12.45 -5.34
N VAL A 22 15.74 -11.26 -4.78
CA VAL A 22 14.56 -10.73 -4.06
C VAL A 22 13.98 -9.51 -4.75
N LEU A 23 14.83 -8.67 -5.37
CA LEU A 23 14.38 -7.56 -6.21
C LEU A 23 15.07 -7.62 -7.59
N HIS A 24 14.29 -7.33 -8.62
CA HIS A 24 14.66 -7.57 -10.03
C HIS A 24 14.76 -6.28 -10.85
N GLY A 25 15.37 -5.23 -10.32
CA GLY A 25 15.59 -3.98 -11.06
C GLY A 25 14.40 -3.01 -10.94
N VAL A 26 14.07 -2.62 -9.70
CA VAL A 26 13.02 -1.63 -9.44
C VAL A 26 13.53 -0.24 -9.80
N SER A 27 12.78 0.49 -10.66
CA SER A 27 13.07 1.87 -11.04
C SER A 27 11.85 2.75 -10.84
N ALA A 28 11.99 3.83 -10.05
CA ALA A 28 10.92 4.79 -9.81
C ALA A 28 11.51 6.17 -9.47
N TYR A 29 10.81 7.22 -9.87
CA TYR A 29 11.07 8.58 -9.44
C TYR A 29 9.92 9.07 -8.58
N ILE A 30 10.24 9.55 -7.38
CA ILE A 30 9.34 10.10 -6.39
C ILE A 30 9.67 11.57 -6.23
N ALA A 31 8.70 12.43 -6.51
CA ALA A 31 8.89 13.87 -6.42
C ALA A 31 9.04 14.32 -4.96
N ASP A 32 9.61 15.49 -4.77
CA ASP A 32 9.62 16.15 -3.47
C ASP A 32 8.18 16.33 -2.96
N HIS A 33 7.97 16.16 -1.65
CA HIS A 33 6.66 16.24 -0.98
C HIS A 33 5.65 15.14 -1.37
N GLU A 34 6.04 14.10 -2.07
CA GLU A 34 5.12 13.06 -2.52
C GLU A 34 4.95 11.94 -1.49
N PHE A 35 3.71 11.45 -1.34
CA PHE A 35 3.37 10.29 -0.52
C PHE A 35 3.17 9.05 -1.39
N ILE A 36 4.12 8.14 -1.35
CA ILE A 36 4.09 6.89 -2.11
C ILE A 36 3.73 5.74 -1.19
N VAL A 37 2.78 4.91 -1.60
CA VAL A 37 2.49 3.64 -0.94
C VAL A 37 3.03 2.48 -1.77
N ILE A 38 3.81 1.62 -1.14
CA ILE A 38 4.31 0.37 -1.71
C ILE A 38 3.40 -0.74 -1.22
N VAL A 39 2.68 -1.40 -2.14
CA VAL A 39 1.69 -2.43 -1.83
C VAL A 39 1.97 -3.71 -2.62
N GLY A 40 1.58 -4.86 -2.08
CA GLY A 40 1.76 -6.15 -2.71
C GLY A 40 1.66 -7.31 -1.71
N PRO A 41 1.65 -8.56 -2.17
CA PRO A 41 1.58 -9.74 -1.31
C PRO A 41 2.74 -9.83 -0.31
N SER A 42 2.57 -10.63 0.74
CA SER A 42 3.66 -10.93 1.67
C SER A 42 4.84 -11.56 0.93
N GLY A 43 6.06 -11.17 1.28
CA GLY A 43 7.28 -11.70 0.67
C GLY A 43 7.65 -11.16 -0.71
N CYS A 44 6.90 -10.21 -1.31
CA CYS A 44 7.23 -9.66 -2.63
C CYS A 44 8.37 -8.63 -2.65
N GLY A 45 9.04 -8.35 -1.51
CA GLY A 45 10.21 -7.48 -1.44
C GLY A 45 9.98 -6.04 -0.96
N LYS A 46 8.76 -5.65 -0.54
CA LYS A 46 8.42 -4.28 -0.09
C LYS A 46 9.32 -3.77 1.04
N SER A 47 9.36 -4.50 2.16
CA SER A 47 10.21 -4.11 3.32
C SER A 47 11.71 -4.18 2.99
N THR A 48 12.13 -5.08 2.09
CA THR A 48 13.50 -5.12 1.61
C THR A 48 13.84 -3.84 0.83
N LEU A 49 12.98 -3.40 -0.08
CA LEU A 49 13.15 -2.14 -0.81
C LEU A 49 13.21 -0.95 0.15
N LEU A 50 12.29 -0.88 1.12
CA LEU A 50 12.27 0.18 2.12
C LEU A 50 13.56 0.22 2.96
N ARG A 51 14.04 -0.96 3.41
CA ARG A 51 15.28 -1.09 4.18
C ARG A 51 16.52 -0.70 3.37
N MET A 52 16.54 -0.97 2.06
CA MET A 52 17.63 -0.50 1.19
C MET A 52 17.63 1.03 1.05
N VAL A 53 16.45 1.66 0.97
CA VAL A 53 16.36 3.13 1.01
C VAL A 53 16.86 3.66 2.36
N ALA A 54 16.54 2.96 3.45
CA ALA A 54 16.99 3.32 4.80
C ALA A 54 18.50 3.10 5.04
N GLY A 55 19.18 2.32 4.19
CA GLY A 55 20.56 1.90 4.42
C GLY A 55 20.72 0.77 5.43
N LEU A 56 19.61 0.11 5.78
CA LEU A 56 19.60 -1.07 6.67
C LEU A 56 19.87 -2.37 5.90
N GLU A 57 19.86 -2.29 4.57
CA GLU A 57 20.17 -3.37 3.63
C GLU A 57 21.02 -2.84 2.49
N GLU A 58 22.04 -3.57 2.11
CA GLU A 58 22.89 -3.22 0.97
C GLU A 58 22.19 -3.52 -0.35
N ILE A 59 22.44 -2.67 -1.35
CA ILE A 59 21.99 -2.86 -2.73
C ILE A 59 23.01 -3.77 -3.43
N THR A 60 22.51 -4.74 -4.22
CA THR A 60 23.41 -5.57 -5.04
C THR A 60 23.82 -4.86 -6.34
N GLU A 61 22.86 -4.24 -7.02
CA GLU A 61 23.06 -3.47 -8.25
C GLU A 61 22.10 -2.27 -8.28
N GLY A 62 22.42 -1.27 -9.09
CA GLY A 62 21.63 -0.07 -9.26
C GLY A 62 22.00 1.06 -8.32
N GLN A 63 21.13 2.07 -8.21
CA GLN A 63 21.39 3.27 -7.40
C GLN A 63 20.12 3.75 -6.70
N ILE A 64 20.31 4.29 -5.49
CA ILE A 64 19.30 5.07 -4.78
C ILE A 64 19.87 6.49 -4.58
N GLU A 65 19.05 7.49 -4.93
CA GLU A 65 19.39 8.90 -4.75
C GLU A 65 18.33 9.58 -3.89
N ILE A 66 18.78 10.38 -2.92
CA ILE A 66 17.93 11.24 -2.09
C ILE A 66 18.39 12.69 -2.32
N GLY A 67 17.50 13.56 -2.78
CA GLY A 67 17.83 14.95 -3.11
C GLY A 67 18.93 15.09 -4.16
N GLY A 68 19.02 14.14 -5.12
CA GLY A 68 20.07 14.11 -6.14
C GLY A 68 21.41 13.54 -5.69
N ARG A 69 21.56 13.18 -4.40
CA ARG A 69 22.77 12.56 -3.85
C ARG A 69 22.63 11.04 -3.85
N VAL A 70 23.59 10.31 -4.43
CA VAL A 70 23.66 8.84 -4.34
C VAL A 70 23.96 8.44 -2.90
N VAL A 71 23.14 7.55 -2.34
CA VAL A 71 23.21 7.14 -0.91
C VAL A 71 23.62 5.68 -0.71
N ASN A 72 23.99 4.96 -1.77
CA ASN A 72 24.30 3.52 -1.70
C ASN A 72 25.31 3.16 -0.60
N GLY A 73 26.42 3.88 -0.51
CA GLY A 73 27.49 3.64 0.44
C GLY A 73 27.39 4.41 1.76
N LEU A 74 26.26 5.09 2.00
CA LEU A 74 26.05 5.88 3.22
C LEU A 74 25.36 5.05 4.30
N GLU A 75 25.83 5.20 5.53
CA GLU A 75 25.18 4.65 6.71
C GLU A 75 23.78 5.26 6.93
N PRO A 76 22.84 4.56 7.59
CA PRO A 76 21.48 5.08 7.83
C PRO A 76 21.45 6.47 8.48
N SER A 77 22.41 6.77 9.36
CA SER A 77 22.52 8.06 10.05
C SER A 77 22.91 9.23 9.15
N GLU A 78 23.51 8.94 7.98
CA GLU A 78 24.03 9.93 7.03
C GLU A 78 23.06 10.22 5.88
N ARG A 79 21.93 9.46 5.79
CA ARG A 79 20.93 9.56 4.72
C ARG A 79 19.87 10.62 4.97
N ASP A 80 19.86 11.22 6.14
CA ASP A 80 18.85 12.21 6.57
C ASP A 80 17.40 11.70 6.41
N ILE A 81 17.18 10.47 6.84
CA ILE A 81 15.88 9.79 6.82
C ILE A 81 15.40 9.49 8.23
N ALA A 82 14.07 9.28 8.37
CA ALA A 82 13.50 8.73 9.58
C ALA A 82 12.59 7.54 9.23
N MET A 83 12.67 6.49 10.04
CA MET A 83 11.90 5.26 9.82
C MET A 83 11.01 4.95 11.01
N VAL A 84 9.75 4.63 10.74
CA VAL A 84 8.77 4.10 11.68
C VAL A 84 8.61 2.62 11.40
N PHE A 85 8.96 1.79 12.39
CA PHE A 85 8.90 0.33 12.28
C PHE A 85 7.54 -0.21 12.68
N GLN A 86 7.19 -1.39 12.19
CA GLN A 86 5.97 -2.12 12.48
C GLN A 86 5.71 -2.33 13.99
N ASN A 87 6.75 -2.56 14.79
CA ASN A 87 6.70 -2.77 16.24
C ASN A 87 6.92 -1.49 17.06
N TYR A 88 6.86 -0.31 16.39
CA TYR A 88 7.11 1.03 16.97
C TYR A 88 8.51 1.25 17.53
N ALA A 89 9.25 0.20 17.91
CA ALA A 89 10.61 0.21 18.45
C ALA A 89 10.85 1.25 19.55
N LEU A 90 9.87 1.43 20.45
CA LEU A 90 9.99 2.36 21.59
C LEU A 90 10.88 1.77 22.67
N TYR A 91 11.68 2.64 23.32
CA TYR A 91 12.46 2.28 24.48
C TYR A 91 11.56 2.20 25.73
N PRO A 92 11.30 1.00 26.31
CA PRO A 92 10.24 0.81 27.29
C PRO A 92 10.54 1.45 28.66
N HIS A 93 11.82 1.70 28.96
CA HIS A 93 12.28 2.32 30.18
C HIS A 93 12.27 3.85 30.16
N MET A 94 12.20 4.45 28.95
CA MET A 94 12.20 5.90 28.74
C MET A 94 10.78 6.47 28.77
N SER A 95 10.65 7.75 29.18
CA SER A 95 9.42 8.52 29.02
C SER A 95 9.09 8.77 27.53
N VAL A 96 7.88 9.25 27.23
CA VAL A 96 7.51 9.71 25.90
C VAL A 96 8.44 10.82 25.43
N PHE A 97 8.70 11.81 26.30
CA PHE A 97 9.65 12.88 26.00
C PHE A 97 11.05 12.34 25.65
N ASP A 98 11.57 11.43 26.47
CA ASP A 98 12.91 10.87 26.28
C ASP A 98 12.98 9.99 25.02
N ASN A 99 11.92 9.24 24.72
CA ASN A 99 11.80 8.50 23.47
C ASN A 99 11.92 9.44 22.25
N MET A 100 11.14 10.54 22.25
CA MET A 100 11.19 11.52 21.16
C MET A 100 12.54 12.23 21.08
N ALA A 101 13.11 12.64 22.24
CA ALA A 101 14.35 13.38 22.33
C ALA A 101 15.61 12.56 22.03
N TYR A 102 15.54 11.22 22.06
CA TYR A 102 16.71 10.34 22.08
C TYR A 102 17.68 10.59 20.93
N GLY A 103 17.18 10.62 19.71
CA GLY A 103 18.00 10.86 18.50
C GLY A 103 18.69 12.23 18.51
N LEU A 104 18.00 13.25 19.01
CA LEU A 104 18.55 14.61 19.12
C LEU A 104 19.64 14.69 20.22
N LYS A 105 19.47 13.94 21.32
CA LYS A 105 20.50 13.83 22.38
C LYS A 105 21.78 13.19 21.85
N ILE A 106 21.67 12.11 21.06
CA ILE A 106 22.84 11.47 20.41
C ILE A 106 23.53 12.45 19.45
N ALA A 107 22.74 13.21 18.69
CA ALA A 107 23.26 14.24 17.78
C ALA A 107 23.80 15.48 18.52
N LYS A 108 23.84 15.48 19.87
CA LYS A 108 24.32 16.56 20.72
C LYS A 108 23.63 17.92 20.48
N VAL A 109 22.34 17.88 20.10
CA VAL A 109 21.52 19.10 19.95
C VAL A 109 21.36 19.77 21.33
N PRO A 110 21.37 21.11 21.42
CA PRO A 110 21.17 21.84 22.68
C PRO A 110 19.83 21.51 23.34
N ARG A 111 19.81 21.47 24.67
CA ARG A 111 18.62 21.06 25.45
C ARG A 111 17.38 21.92 25.16
N GLU A 112 17.52 23.21 25.01
CA GLU A 112 16.42 24.13 24.70
C GLU A 112 15.84 23.85 23.32
N GLU A 113 16.67 23.56 22.34
CA GLU A 113 16.23 23.17 21.00
C GLU A 113 15.52 21.81 21.01
N ILE A 114 16.05 20.82 21.74
CA ILE A 114 15.38 19.52 21.93
C ILE A 114 13.98 19.73 22.48
N LYS A 115 13.85 20.54 23.55
CA LYS A 115 12.55 20.83 24.17
C LYS A 115 11.59 21.46 23.15
N THR A 116 12.03 22.47 22.44
CA THR A 116 11.23 23.18 21.43
C THR A 116 10.75 22.24 20.31
N ARG A 117 11.64 21.37 19.79
CA ARG A 117 11.28 20.40 18.73
C ARG A 117 10.31 19.33 19.26
N VAL A 118 10.54 18.82 20.49
CA VAL A 118 9.65 17.81 21.10
C VAL A 118 8.28 18.43 21.41
N ASP A 119 8.21 19.63 21.98
CA ASP A 119 6.95 20.31 22.30
C ASP A 119 6.14 20.58 21.02
N LYS A 120 6.80 21.02 19.93
CA LYS A 120 6.17 21.21 18.62
C LYS A 120 5.60 19.89 18.08
N ALA A 121 6.38 18.81 18.07
CA ALA A 121 5.93 17.52 17.61
C ALA A 121 4.83 16.94 18.49
N ALA A 122 4.93 17.09 19.82
CA ALA A 122 3.92 16.66 20.78
C ALA A 122 2.59 17.41 20.60
N LYS A 123 2.63 18.68 20.21
CA LYS A 123 1.42 19.45 19.87
C LYS A 123 0.73 18.92 18.63
N ILE A 124 1.48 18.65 17.55
CA ILE A 124 0.96 18.11 16.29
C ILE A 124 0.31 16.72 16.52
N LEU A 125 0.93 15.89 17.37
CA LEU A 125 0.54 14.50 17.63
C LEU A 125 -0.40 14.35 18.85
N GLU A 126 -0.82 15.44 19.46
CA GLU A 126 -1.67 15.45 20.66
C GLU A 126 -1.09 14.63 21.83
N LEU A 127 0.24 14.68 22.01
CA LEU A 127 0.97 13.94 23.05
C LEU A 127 1.35 14.80 24.27
N GLY A 128 0.99 16.08 24.30
CA GLY A 128 1.45 17.03 25.34
C GLY A 128 1.23 16.55 26.78
N ALA A 129 0.00 16.05 27.09
CA ALA A 129 -0.33 15.52 28.41
C ALA A 129 0.31 14.16 28.73
N LEU A 130 0.96 13.52 27.75
CA LEU A 130 1.53 12.18 27.85
C LEU A 130 3.06 12.17 27.94
N LEU A 131 3.73 13.31 27.81
CA LEU A 131 5.20 13.41 27.71
C LEU A 131 5.95 12.75 28.88
N GLY A 132 5.39 12.73 30.07
CA GLY A 132 5.98 12.09 31.26
C GLY A 132 5.71 10.60 31.37
N ARG A 133 4.78 10.03 30.58
CA ARG A 133 4.40 8.61 30.66
C ARG A 133 5.44 7.71 29.99
N LYS A 134 5.39 6.42 30.35
CA LYS A 134 6.20 5.35 29.72
C LYS A 134 5.35 4.57 28.71
N PRO A 135 5.95 3.90 27.71
CA PRO A 135 5.26 3.14 26.68
C PRO A 135 4.21 2.14 27.20
N ARG A 136 4.45 1.50 28.36
CA ARG A 136 3.51 0.56 28.98
C ARG A 136 2.19 1.21 29.46
N GLU A 137 2.19 2.53 29.62
CA GLU A 137 1.04 3.31 30.10
C GLU A 137 0.23 3.93 28.95
N LEU A 138 0.55 3.54 27.70
CA LEU A 138 -0.02 4.09 26.49
C LEU A 138 -0.85 3.05 25.74
N SER A 139 -1.91 3.50 25.07
CA SER A 139 -2.64 2.68 24.08
C SER A 139 -1.78 2.40 22.82
N GLY A 140 -2.22 1.46 21.97
CA GLY A 140 -1.54 1.15 20.70
C GLY A 140 -1.33 2.38 19.82
N GLY A 141 -2.40 3.18 19.60
CA GLY A 141 -2.32 4.41 18.80
C GLY A 141 -1.45 5.49 19.45
N GLN A 142 -1.44 5.60 20.78
CA GLN A 142 -0.54 6.52 21.47
C GLN A 142 0.92 6.10 21.29
N ARG A 143 1.24 4.80 21.39
CA ARG A 143 2.59 4.30 21.12
C ARG A 143 3.03 4.60 19.69
N GLN A 144 2.14 4.43 18.73
CA GLN A 144 2.42 4.76 17.33
C GLN A 144 2.69 6.26 17.14
N ARG A 145 1.85 7.14 17.73
CA ARG A 145 2.10 8.59 17.69
C ARG A 145 3.46 8.95 18.31
N VAL A 146 3.89 8.29 19.38
CA VAL A 146 5.24 8.48 19.92
C VAL A 146 6.33 8.06 18.94
N ALA A 147 6.16 6.93 18.24
CA ALA A 147 7.08 6.48 17.21
C ALA A 147 7.18 7.48 16.04
N MET A 148 6.05 8.04 15.61
CA MET A 148 6.02 9.13 14.63
C MET A 148 6.71 10.39 15.18
N GLY A 149 6.49 10.73 16.45
CA GLY A 149 7.16 11.86 17.11
C GLY A 149 8.68 11.74 17.12
N ARG A 150 9.21 10.54 17.39
CA ARG A 150 10.66 10.26 17.29
C ARG A 150 11.23 10.55 15.90
N ALA A 151 10.43 10.34 14.87
CA ALA A 151 10.82 10.58 13.50
C ALA A 151 10.72 12.08 13.15
N ILE A 152 9.62 12.73 13.52
CA ILE A 152 9.34 14.16 13.20
C ILE A 152 10.37 15.12 13.81
N VAL A 153 10.77 14.90 15.07
CA VAL A 153 11.71 15.79 15.76
C VAL A 153 13.07 15.89 15.08
N ARG A 154 13.41 14.90 14.25
CA ARG A 154 14.65 14.87 13.45
C ARG A 154 14.59 15.75 12.21
N GLN A 155 13.37 16.14 11.77
CA GLN A 155 13.13 16.91 10.54
C GLN A 155 13.78 16.27 9.30
N PRO A 156 13.49 14.99 9.02
CA PRO A 156 14.16 14.24 7.96
C PRO A 156 13.74 14.75 6.57
N GLN A 157 14.58 14.47 5.57
CA GLN A 157 14.22 14.73 4.17
C GLN A 157 13.22 13.71 3.61
N VAL A 158 13.27 12.48 4.09
CA VAL A 158 12.36 11.40 3.67
C VAL A 158 11.85 10.61 4.88
N PHE A 159 10.56 10.35 4.93
CA PHE A 159 9.91 9.46 5.88
C PHE A 159 9.72 8.05 5.31
N LEU A 160 10.04 7.05 6.10
CA LEU A 160 9.86 5.64 5.76
C LEU A 160 8.95 4.98 6.78
N PHE A 161 7.89 4.30 6.32
CA PHE A 161 6.92 3.60 7.17
C PHE A 161 6.89 2.12 6.78
N ASP A 162 7.34 1.22 7.66
CA ASP A 162 7.32 -0.24 7.44
C ASP A 162 6.10 -0.84 8.16
N GLU A 163 4.98 -1.00 7.46
CA GLU A 163 3.70 -1.53 7.94
C GLU A 163 3.22 -0.94 9.29
N PRO A 164 3.16 0.38 9.46
CA PRO A 164 2.95 0.99 10.76
C PRO A 164 1.56 0.76 11.34
N LEU A 165 0.57 0.34 10.54
CA LEU A 165 -0.83 0.16 10.95
C LEU A 165 -1.21 -1.31 11.20
N SER A 166 -0.34 -2.26 10.88
CA SER A 166 -0.65 -3.70 10.91
C SER A 166 -1.05 -4.25 12.29
N ASN A 167 -0.51 -3.66 13.37
CA ASN A 167 -0.76 -4.08 14.76
C ASN A 167 -1.92 -3.34 15.45
N LEU A 168 -2.75 -2.62 14.68
CA LEU A 168 -3.90 -1.86 15.20
C LEU A 168 -5.20 -2.59 14.92
N ASP A 169 -6.18 -2.45 15.83
CA ASP A 169 -7.55 -2.83 15.56
C ASP A 169 -8.18 -1.97 14.44
N ALA A 170 -9.28 -2.43 13.86
CA ALA A 170 -9.90 -1.80 12.69
C ALA A 170 -10.29 -0.33 12.93
N LYS A 171 -10.85 0.00 14.09
CA LYS A 171 -11.29 1.37 14.43
C LYS A 171 -10.08 2.30 14.54
N LEU A 172 -9.07 1.86 15.30
CA LEU A 172 -7.85 2.63 15.51
C LEU A 172 -7.04 2.79 14.21
N ARG A 173 -7.04 1.76 13.34
CA ARG A 173 -6.40 1.81 12.02
C ARG A 173 -6.98 2.93 11.15
N VAL A 174 -8.33 3.04 11.08
CA VAL A 174 -9.01 4.12 10.33
C VAL A 174 -8.61 5.49 10.89
N GLN A 175 -8.67 5.66 12.21
CA GLN A 175 -8.30 6.93 12.85
C GLN A 175 -6.84 7.31 12.57
N THR A 176 -5.91 6.38 12.76
CA THR A 176 -4.48 6.64 12.58
C THR A 176 -4.12 6.91 11.12
N ARG A 177 -4.82 6.27 10.17
CA ARG A 177 -4.66 6.57 8.74
C ARG A 177 -5.00 8.04 8.43
N LEU A 178 -6.10 8.56 8.98
CA LEU A 178 -6.47 9.98 8.83
C LEU A 178 -5.44 10.91 9.48
N GLU A 179 -4.89 10.51 10.63
CA GLU A 179 -3.82 11.25 11.31
C GLU A 179 -2.53 11.32 10.45
N ILE A 180 -2.14 10.21 9.81
CA ILE A 180 -0.98 10.17 8.90
C ILE A 180 -1.21 11.09 7.70
N GLN A 181 -2.40 11.07 7.10
CA GLN A 181 -2.72 11.98 5.99
C GLN A 181 -2.64 13.45 6.40
N LYS A 182 -3.20 13.80 7.58
CA LYS A 182 -3.12 15.16 8.12
C LYS A 182 -1.67 15.56 8.36
N LEU A 183 -0.90 14.68 9.00
CA LEU A 183 0.51 14.90 9.27
C LEU A 183 1.33 15.15 8.00
N HIS A 184 1.12 14.34 6.97
CA HIS A 184 1.81 14.52 5.69
C HIS A 184 1.49 15.88 5.07
N ARG A 185 0.20 16.30 5.08
CA ARG A 185 -0.21 17.62 4.57
C ARG A 185 0.41 18.79 5.35
N GLU A 186 0.57 18.63 6.65
CA GLU A 186 1.16 19.66 7.53
C GLU A 186 2.68 19.77 7.38
N LEU A 187 3.35 18.64 7.23
CA LEU A 187 4.82 18.58 7.19
C LEU A 187 5.39 18.64 5.77
N GLY A 188 4.65 18.14 4.78
CA GLY A 188 5.08 18.07 3.38
C GLY A 188 6.36 17.24 3.19
N ILE A 189 6.61 16.20 4.01
CA ILE A 189 7.83 15.39 3.90
C ILE A 189 7.59 14.26 2.90
N THR A 190 8.48 14.09 1.93
CA THR A 190 8.47 12.95 1.00
C THR A 190 8.40 11.64 1.79
N SER A 191 7.42 10.79 1.49
CA SER A 191 7.10 9.64 2.32
C SER A 191 6.97 8.36 1.51
N LEU A 192 7.59 7.27 1.98
CA LEU A 192 7.36 5.91 1.51
C LEU A 192 6.66 5.11 2.60
N PHE A 193 5.53 4.54 2.26
CA PHE A 193 4.69 3.77 3.18
C PHE A 193 4.49 2.35 2.63
N VAL A 194 4.93 1.35 3.36
CA VAL A 194 4.74 -0.06 3.03
C VAL A 194 3.49 -0.58 3.72
N THR A 195 2.65 -1.26 2.97
CA THR A 195 1.48 -1.97 3.49
C THR A 195 1.14 -3.20 2.66
N HIS A 196 0.38 -4.13 3.22
CA HIS A 196 -0.31 -5.19 2.49
C HIS A 196 -1.83 -4.93 2.39
N ASP A 197 -2.33 -3.84 2.99
CA ASP A 197 -3.74 -3.45 2.99
C ASP A 197 -4.04 -2.53 1.80
N GLN A 198 -4.95 -2.99 0.93
CA GLN A 198 -5.34 -2.26 -0.28
C GLN A 198 -6.10 -0.96 0.05
N VAL A 199 -6.88 -0.96 1.14
CA VAL A 199 -7.64 0.24 1.55
C VAL A 199 -6.68 1.33 2.02
N GLU A 200 -5.61 0.97 2.73
CA GLU A 200 -4.55 1.90 3.08
C GLU A 200 -3.89 2.48 1.83
N ALA A 201 -3.54 1.61 0.86
CA ALA A 201 -2.91 2.05 -0.39
C ALA A 201 -3.81 2.99 -1.19
N MET A 202 -5.09 2.64 -1.36
CA MET A 202 -6.06 3.46 -2.10
C MET A 202 -6.35 4.81 -1.46
N THR A 203 -6.25 4.90 -0.11
CA THR A 203 -6.66 6.10 0.62
C THR A 203 -5.51 7.03 0.99
N LEU A 204 -4.30 6.51 1.20
CA LEU A 204 -3.13 7.30 1.60
C LEU A 204 -2.31 7.78 0.41
N ALA A 205 -2.21 6.99 -0.65
CA ALA A 205 -1.27 7.23 -1.72
C ALA A 205 -1.63 8.41 -2.62
N GLN A 206 -0.68 9.27 -2.93
CA GLN A 206 -0.74 10.12 -4.12
C GLN A 206 -0.40 9.31 -5.37
N ARG A 207 0.63 8.46 -5.30
CA ARG A 207 0.87 7.33 -6.23
C ARG A 207 1.20 6.07 -5.44
N MET A 208 0.88 4.93 -6.02
CA MET A 208 1.21 3.64 -5.42
C MET A 208 2.12 2.82 -6.34
N MET A 209 2.99 2.05 -5.71
CA MET A 209 3.86 1.07 -6.34
C MET A 209 3.32 -0.33 -6.03
N VAL A 210 2.75 -1.00 -7.02
CA VAL A 210 2.27 -2.38 -6.86
C VAL A 210 3.43 -3.33 -7.13
N MET A 211 3.81 -4.10 -6.11
CA MET A 211 4.93 -5.04 -6.15
C MET A 211 4.44 -6.47 -6.21
N ASN A 212 5.11 -7.29 -7.04
CA ASN A 212 4.87 -8.72 -7.13
C ASN A 212 6.19 -9.47 -7.40
N ALA A 213 6.48 -10.52 -6.65
CA ALA A 213 7.67 -11.37 -6.84
C ALA A 213 8.96 -10.58 -7.15
N GLY A 214 9.22 -9.52 -6.38
CA GLY A 214 10.42 -8.68 -6.52
C GLY A 214 10.41 -7.70 -7.70
N ARG A 215 9.29 -7.57 -8.41
CA ARG A 215 9.13 -6.66 -9.55
C ARG A 215 8.07 -5.60 -9.25
N MET A 216 8.23 -4.44 -9.86
CA MET A 216 7.19 -3.42 -9.88
C MET A 216 6.26 -3.71 -11.07
N GLU A 217 5.01 -4.09 -10.79
CA GLU A 217 3.98 -4.37 -11.80
C GLU A 217 3.37 -3.10 -12.37
N GLN A 218 3.10 -2.12 -11.50
CA GLN A 218 2.54 -0.84 -11.90
C GLN A 218 2.93 0.25 -10.89
N PHE A 219 3.12 1.47 -11.40
CA PHE A 219 3.35 2.67 -10.59
C PHE A 219 2.48 3.80 -11.15
N GLY A 220 1.53 4.29 -10.37
CA GLY A 220 0.57 5.30 -10.80
C GLY A 220 -0.32 5.77 -9.66
N THR A 221 -1.26 6.66 -9.94
CA THR A 221 -2.27 7.09 -8.96
C THR A 221 -3.18 5.91 -8.57
N PRO A 222 -3.81 5.95 -7.39
CA PRO A 222 -4.80 4.94 -6.99
C PRO A 222 -5.89 4.73 -8.06
N GLU A 223 -6.38 5.81 -8.64
CA GLU A 223 -7.39 5.78 -9.69
C GLU A 223 -6.89 5.09 -10.97
N GLU A 224 -5.67 5.40 -11.42
CA GLU A 224 -5.05 4.73 -12.58
C GLU A 224 -4.87 3.23 -12.34
N VAL A 225 -4.33 2.84 -11.17
CA VAL A 225 -4.08 1.44 -10.83
C VAL A 225 -5.38 0.65 -10.74
N TYR A 226 -6.44 1.24 -10.19
CA TYR A 226 -7.74 0.60 -10.06
C TYR A 226 -8.49 0.52 -11.39
N ASN A 227 -8.59 1.64 -12.11
CA ASN A 227 -9.39 1.76 -13.34
C ASN A 227 -8.64 1.28 -14.59
N ARG A 228 -7.31 1.23 -14.57
CA ARG A 228 -6.47 0.85 -15.72
C ARG A 228 -5.33 -0.08 -15.28
N PRO A 229 -5.64 -1.25 -14.67
CA PRO A 229 -4.61 -2.18 -14.23
C PRO A 229 -3.74 -2.63 -15.40
N ALA A 230 -2.42 -2.59 -15.23
CA ALA A 230 -1.47 -2.91 -16.28
C ALA A 230 -1.37 -4.42 -16.57
N THR A 231 -1.69 -5.25 -15.58
CA THR A 231 -1.62 -6.71 -15.70
C THR A 231 -2.82 -7.38 -15.02
N THR A 232 -3.06 -8.65 -15.37
CA THR A 232 -4.03 -9.50 -14.66
C THR A 232 -3.72 -9.63 -13.18
N PHE A 233 -2.42 -9.59 -12.81
CA PHE A 233 -2.02 -9.58 -11.41
C PHE A 233 -2.55 -8.32 -10.69
N VAL A 234 -2.31 -7.13 -11.24
CA VAL A 234 -2.79 -5.87 -10.63
C VAL A 234 -4.32 -5.85 -10.57
N ALA A 235 -5.00 -6.31 -11.64
CA ALA A 235 -6.46 -6.40 -11.71
C ALA A 235 -7.04 -7.31 -10.61
N GLY A 236 -6.41 -8.47 -10.38
CA GLY A 236 -6.82 -9.44 -9.37
C GLY A 236 -6.35 -9.09 -7.96
N PHE A 237 -5.26 -8.31 -7.82
CA PHE A 237 -4.75 -7.89 -6.52
C PHE A 237 -5.47 -6.65 -5.99
N MET A 238 -5.84 -5.69 -6.84
CA MET A 238 -6.48 -4.43 -6.43
C MET A 238 -8.00 -4.52 -6.54
N GLY A 239 -8.66 -4.35 -5.41
CA GLY A 239 -10.12 -4.41 -5.25
C GLY A 239 -10.56 -5.56 -4.34
N SER A 240 -11.63 -5.33 -3.59
CA SER A 240 -12.27 -6.34 -2.74
C SER A 240 -13.78 -6.29 -2.98
N PRO A 241 -14.32 -7.28 -3.69
CA PRO A 241 -13.67 -8.43 -4.33
C PRO A 241 -12.73 -8.03 -5.49
N PRO A 242 -11.83 -8.96 -5.91
CA PRO A 242 -10.97 -8.74 -7.07
C PRO A 242 -11.76 -8.65 -8.39
N MET A 243 -11.10 -8.16 -9.46
CA MET A 243 -11.66 -8.16 -10.81
C MET A 243 -11.93 -9.59 -11.27
N ASN A 244 -13.11 -9.84 -11.84
CA ASN A 244 -13.40 -11.08 -12.56
C ASN A 244 -12.51 -11.16 -13.80
N LEU A 245 -11.78 -12.25 -13.97
CA LEU A 245 -10.90 -12.52 -15.10
C LEU A 245 -11.42 -13.74 -15.85
N ILE A 246 -12.09 -13.53 -16.97
CA ILE A 246 -12.86 -14.53 -17.70
C ILE A 246 -12.08 -14.94 -18.94
N LYS A 247 -11.74 -16.23 -19.07
CA LYS A 247 -10.97 -16.77 -20.19
C LYS A 247 -11.87 -17.27 -21.31
N SER A 248 -13.04 -17.79 -20.97
CA SER A 248 -13.99 -18.46 -21.87
C SER A 248 -15.22 -17.61 -22.18
N ALA A 249 -15.18 -16.30 -21.93
CA ALA A 249 -16.34 -15.43 -22.21
C ALA A 249 -16.78 -15.58 -23.66
N PRO A 250 -18.09 -15.42 -23.97
CA PRO A 250 -18.55 -15.20 -25.34
C PRO A 250 -17.96 -13.88 -25.85
N ASN A 251 -16.72 -13.96 -26.27
CA ASN A 251 -15.86 -12.81 -26.61
C ASN A 251 -16.35 -12.06 -27.86
N SER A 252 -17.21 -12.69 -28.68
CA SER A 252 -17.74 -12.11 -29.92
C SER A 252 -18.59 -10.86 -29.68
N ASP A 253 -19.36 -10.84 -28.59
CA ASP A 253 -20.36 -9.78 -28.36
C ASP A 253 -19.75 -8.47 -27.84
N PHE A 254 -18.52 -8.52 -27.32
CA PHE A 254 -17.83 -7.38 -26.70
C PHE A 254 -16.49 -7.04 -27.36
N GLY A 255 -16.23 -7.54 -28.57
CA GLY A 255 -14.99 -7.21 -29.32
C GLY A 255 -13.74 -7.93 -28.85
N GLY A 256 -13.87 -9.03 -28.12
CA GLY A 256 -12.74 -9.85 -27.66
C GLY A 256 -11.99 -10.52 -28.79
N LYS A 257 -10.66 -10.63 -28.65
CA LYS A 257 -9.78 -11.36 -29.57
C LYS A 257 -9.52 -12.76 -29.03
N PRO A 258 -9.30 -13.75 -29.89
CA PRO A 258 -8.83 -15.06 -29.46
C PRO A 258 -7.54 -14.93 -28.63
N GLY A 259 -7.48 -15.64 -27.50
CA GLY A 259 -6.34 -15.57 -26.59
C GLY A 259 -6.31 -14.36 -25.64
N ALA A 260 -7.38 -13.56 -25.59
CA ALA A 260 -7.53 -12.50 -24.60
C ALA A 260 -8.33 -12.95 -23.38
N ILE A 261 -7.99 -12.39 -22.22
CA ILE A 261 -8.75 -12.52 -20.97
C ILE A 261 -9.60 -11.26 -20.83
N LEU A 262 -10.91 -11.43 -20.60
CA LEU A 262 -11.80 -10.34 -20.27
C LEU A 262 -11.76 -10.07 -18.77
N GLY A 263 -11.45 -8.83 -18.39
CA GLY A 263 -11.55 -8.33 -17.02
C GLY A 263 -12.78 -7.46 -16.83
N ILE A 264 -13.54 -7.72 -15.80
CA ILE A 264 -14.68 -6.88 -15.38
C ILE A 264 -14.79 -6.84 -13.86
N ARG A 265 -14.93 -5.64 -13.28
CA ARG A 265 -15.09 -5.54 -11.83
C ARG A 265 -16.48 -5.96 -11.38
N PRO A 266 -16.62 -6.53 -10.18
CA PRO A 266 -17.91 -7.00 -9.64
C PRO A 266 -19.03 -5.95 -9.68
N GLU A 267 -18.71 -4.68 -9.40
CA GLU A 267 -19.65 -3.55 -9.40
C GLU A 267 -20.06 -3.08 -10.82
N HIS A 268 -19.40 -3.58 -11.85
CA HIS A 268 -19.71 -3.27 -13.25
C HIS A 268 -20.50 -4.36 -13.95
N LEU A 269 -20.91 -5.40 -13.22
CA LEU A 269 -21.86 -6.41 -13.66
C LEU A 269 -23.25 -6.03 -13.15
N GLN A 270 -24.21 -5.88 -14.07
CA GLN A 270 -25.57 -5.49 -13.74
C GLN A 270 -26.50 -6.72 -13.86
N VAL A 271 -27.25 -7.02 -12.80
CA VAL A 271 -28.30 -8.03 -12.84
C VAL A 271 -29.51 -7.46 -13.59
N GLY A 272 -30.04 -8.21 -14.55
CA GLY A 272 -31.13 -7.75 -15.40
C GLY A 272 -31.95 -8.89 -16.03
N ALA A 273 -32.78 -8.55 -17.03
CA ALA A 273 -33.62 -9.51 -17.75
C ALA A 273 -32.89 -10.26 -18.88
N SER A 274 -31.71 -9.81 -19.27
CA SER A 274 -30.89 -10.38 -20.36
C SER A 274 -29.42 -10.30 -20.05
N GLY A 275 -28.59 -11.04 -20.79
CA GLY A 275 -27.15 -11.06 -20.63
C GLY A 275 -26.60 -12.47 -20.42
N TRP A 276 -25.45 -12.59 -19.79
CA TRP A 276 -24.85 -13.89 -19.46
C TRP A 276 -25.69 -14.61 -18.42
N THR A 277 -26.05 -15.85 -18.69
CA THR A 277 -26.73 -16.69 -17.71
C THR A 277 -25.76 -17.21 -16.68
N VAL A 278 -26.02 -16.93 -15.41
CA VAL A 278 -25.18 -17.35 -14.27
C VAL A 278 -26.04 -18.04 -13.22
N VAL A 279 -25.48 -18.98 -12.49
CA VAL A 279 -26.13 -19.67 -11.37
C VAL A 279 -25.50 -19.17 -10.07
N VAL A 280 -26.31 -18.74 -9.11
CA VAL A 280 -25.83 -18.28 -7.79
C VAL A 280 -25.40 -19.48 -6.96
N GLU A 281 -24.14 -19.53 -6.56
CA GLU A 281 -23.59 -20.59 -5.69
C GLU A 281 -23.50 -20.17 -4.22
N SER A 282 -23.24 -18.89 -3.95
CA SER A 282 -23.16 -18.36 -2.58
C SER A 282 -23.48 -16.87 -2.56
N ILE A 283 -23.86 -16.37 -1.39
CA ILE A 283 -24.22 -14.97 -1.17
C ILE A 283 -23.57 -14.51 0.13
N GLU A 284 -22.84 -13.39 0.06
CA GLU A 284 -22.34 -12.67 1.23
C GLU A 284 -23.10 -11.36 1.41
N MET A 285 -23.57 -11.12 2.64
CA MET A 285 -24.26 -9.91 3.05
C MET A 285 -23.27 -8.99 3.77
N LEU A 286 -22.95 -7.84 3.18
CA LEU A 286 -22.00 -6.87 3.73
C LEU A 286 -22.69 -5.59 4.25
N GLY A 287 -23.91 -5.71 4.74
CA GLY A 287 -24.75 -4.58 5.14
C GLY A 287 -25.48 -3.98 3.94
N ALA A 288 -25.07 -2.81 3.47
CA ALA A 288 -25.68 -2.14 2.30
C ALA A 288 -25.36 -2.79 0.94
N GLU A 289 -24.45 -3.75 0.92
CA GLU A 289 -24.02 -4.43 -0.31
C GLU A 289 -24.15 -5.94 -0.17
N ARG A 290 -24.32 -6.62 -1.30
CA ARG A 290 -24.32 -8.07 -1.42
C ARG A 290 -23.31 -8.50 -2.47
N LEU A 291 -22.57 -9.57 -2.18
CA LEU A 291 -21.72 -10.24 -3.15
C LEU A 291 -22.40 -11.55 -3.55
N LEU A 292 -22.70 -11.67 -4.84
CA LEU A 292 -23.22 -12.90 -5.40
C LEU A 292 -22.05 -13.63 -6.06
N TYR A 293 -21.74 -14.81 -5.55
CA TYR A 293 -20.75 -15.71 -6.13
C TYR A 293 -21.46 -16.63 -7.10
N CYS A 294 -21.15 -16.48 -8.38
CA CYS A 294 -21.90 -17.10 -9.46
C CYS A 294 -21.00 -17.97 -10.33
N ARG A 295 -21.61 -18.98 -10.96
CA ARG A 295 -20.99 -19.82 -11.99
C ARG A 295 -21.59 -19.53 -13.36
N MET A 296 -20.72 -19.36 -14.36
CA MET A 296 -21.05 -19.23 -15.76
C MET A 296 -20.27 -20.30 -16.56
N GLY A 297 -20.91 -21.44 -16.83
CA GLY A 297 -20.19 -22.61 -17.35
C GLY A 297 -19.05 -23.03 -16.39
N ASP A 298 -17.82 -23.04 -16.87
CA ASP A 298 -16.63 -23.37 -16.06
C ASP A 298 -16.02 -22.14 -15.35
N GLU A 299 -16.53 -20.93 -15.64
CA GLU A 299 -16.01 -19.70 -15.07
C GLU A 299 -16.73 -19.31 -13.77
N PHE A 300 -15.98 -18.71 -12.87
CA PHE A 300 -16.48 -18.19 -11.59
C PHE A 300 -16.52 -16.67 -11.63
N LEU A 301 -17.65 -16.08 -11.26
CA LEU A 301 -17.90 -14.66 -11.29
C LEU A 301 -18.38 -14.16 -9.93
N VAL A 302 -17.93 -12.98 -9.54
CA VAL A 302 -18.49 -12.23 -8.41
C VAL A 302 -19.26 -11.04 -8.96
N VAL A 303 -20.50 -10.88 -8.53
CA VAL A 303 -21.35 -9.73 -8.86
C VAL A 303 -21.60 -8.96 -7.57
N ARG A 304 -21.32 -7.66 -7.56
CA ARG A 304 -21.65 -6.77 -6.45
C ARG A 304 -22.97 -6.09 -6.73
N THR A 305 -23.92 -6.22 -5.81
CA THR A 305 -25.22 -5.56 -5.88
C THR A 305 -25.48 -4.74 -4.62
N ASP A 306 -26.35 -3.74 -4.73
CA ASP A 306 -26.88 -2.98 -3.61
C ASP A 306 -28.25 -3.56 -3.15
N GLU A 307 -28.85 -2.92 -2.16
CA GLU A 307 -30.16 -3.29 -1.62
C GLU A 307 -31.33 -3.11 -2.62
N SER A 308 -31.11 -2.45 -3.76
CA SER A 308 -32.14 -2.12 -4.76
C SER A 308 -32.65 -3.33 -5.54
N LEU A 309 -31.94 -4.47 -5.48
CA LEU A 309 -32.52 -5.75 -5.91
C LEU A 309 -33.71 -6.09 -5.05
N SER A 310 -34.90 -5.93 -5.61
CA SER A 310 -36.24 -6.05 -4.98
C SER A 310 -36.49 -7.41 -4.30
N SER A 311 -35.71 -8.44 -4.58
CA SER A 311 -35.62 -9.69 -3.82
C SER A 311 -34.19 -10.19 -3.83
N ALA A 312 -33.68 -10.62 -2.68
CA ALA A 312 -32.40 -11.32 -2.62
C ALA A 312 -32.55 -12.61 -3.48
N PRO A 313 -31.63 -12.84 -4.46
CA PRO A 313 -31.66 -14.10 -5.17
C PRO A 313 -31.38 -15.26 -4.20
N GLU A 314 -31.97 -16.40 -4.45
CA GLU A 314 -31.69 -17.62 -3.68
C GLU A 314 -30.47 -18.35 -4.25
N ILE A 315 -29.81 -19.14 -3.41
CA ILE A 315 -28.75 -20.06 -3.87
C ILE A 315 -29.40 -21.07 -4.86
N GLY A 316 -28.75 -21.28 -5.99
CA GLY A 316 -29.27 -22.08 -7.10
C GLY A 316 -30.10 -21.30 -8.11
N ALA A 317 -30.45 -20.05 -7.83
CA ALA A 317 -31.17 -19.21 -8.78
C ALA A 317 -30.36 -18.92 -10.04
N MET A 318 -31.00 -18.96 -11.20
CA MET A 318 -30.45 -18.47 -12.46
C MET A 318 -30.68 -16.97 -12.59
N LEU A 319 -29.66 -16.23 -12.85
CA LEU A 319 -29.68 -14.78 -13.11
C LEU A 319 -29.12 -14.48 -14.48
N HIS A 320 -29.49 -13.33 -15.01
CA HIS A 320 -28.82 -12.74 -16.17
C HIS A 320 -28.02 -11.54 -15.72
N VAL A 321 -26.75 -11.50 -16.14
CA VAL A 321 -25.83 -10.40 -15.81
C VAL A 321 -25.24 -9.79 -17.09
N THR A 322 -25.27 -8.48 -17.18
CA THR A 322 -24.74 -7.74 -18.34
C THR A 322 -23.54 -6.90 -17.87
N PRO A 323 -22.36 -7.05 -18.49
CA PRO A 323 -21.22 -6.20 -18.19
C PRO A 323 -21.43 -4.81 -18.78
N ARG A 324 -20.98 -3.78 -18.09
CA ARG A 324 -20.93 -2.42 -18.62
C ARG A 324 -19.86 -2.34 -19.71
N ALA A 325 -20.23 -2.04 -20.94
CA ALA A 325 -19.36 -2.02 -22.11
C ALA A 325 -18.19 -0.99 -22.00
N ASP A 326 -18.42 0.12 -21.29
CA ASP A 326 -17.42 1.16 -21.02
C ASP A 326 -16.40 0.80 -19.92
N ARG A 327 -16.56 -0.37 -19.27
CA ARG A 327 -15.78 -0.84 -18.12
C ARG A 327 -15.10 -2.19 -18.34
N LEU A 328 -14.99 -2.61 -19.59
CA LEU A 328 -14.28 -3.83 -19.96
C LEU A 328 -12.78 -3.60 -20.01
N HIS A 329 -12.05 -4.61 -19.57
CA HIS A 329 -10.59 -4.65 -19.64
C HIS A 329 -10.16 -5.89 -20.41
N TRP A 330 -9.16 -5.74 -21.26
CA TRP A 330 -8.62 -6.84 -22.03
C TRP A 330 -7.17 -7.07 -21.68
N PHE A 331 -6.82 -8.35 -21.49
CA PHE A 331 -5.45 -8.76 -21.18
C PHE A 331 -5.05 -9.88 -22.12
N ASP A 332 -3.79 -9.87 -22.52
CA ASP A 332 -3.19 -10.97 -23.27
C ASP A 332 -3.04 -12.21 -22.37
N ALA A 333 -3.54 -13.36 -22.79
CA ALA A 333 -3.56 -14.55 -21.96
C ALA A 333 -2.17 -15.16 -21.70
N ALA A 334 -1.20 -14.92 -22.59
CA ALA A 334 0.15 -15.46 -22.45
C ALA A 334 1.01 -14.62 -21.50
N THR A 335 0.87 -13.29 -21.58
CA THR A 335 1.72 -12.35 -20.81
C THR A 335 1.03 -11.76 -19.59
N GLY A 336 -0.31 -11.85 -19.52
CA GLY A 336 -1.13 -11.16 -18.51
C GLY A 336 -1.15 -9.65 -18.64
N LYS A 337 -0.55 -9.07 -19.66
CA LYS A 337 -0.48 -7.62 -19.86
C LYS A 337 -1.76 -7.07 -20.50
N ARG A 338 -2.12 -5.85 -20.11
CA ARG A 338 -3.22 -5.12 -20.71
C ARG A 338 -2.95 -4.87 -22.21
N THR A 339 -4.00 -5.08 -23.05
CA THR A 339 -3.98 -4.84 -24.51
C THR A 339 -4.71 -3.56 -24.89
#